data_218397c1c6e8fe85fe122c9714268194
#
_entry.id   218397c1c6e8fe85fe122c9714268194
#
_cell.length_a   1.000
_cell.length_b   1.000
_cell.length_c   1.000
_cell.angle_alpha   90.00
_cell.angle_beta   90.00
_cell.angle_gamma   90.00
#
_symmetry.space_group_name_H-M   'P 1'
#
loop_
_entity.id
_entity.type
_entity.pdbx_description
1 polymer ?
#
loop_
_entity_poly.entity_id
_entity_poly.type
_entity_poly.pdbx_seq_one_letter_code
_entity_poly.pdbx_strand_id
1 'polypeptide(L)'
;GGIGVLHKNMTIEEQALKVRKVKRAESGMIIDPVTLPIDAKVMDAKNNMREHSIGGIPIVDSEDKLIGIVTNRDLRFEKNEDRPISEVMTSENLVTVGAGTSLQEAEVILQNNKIEKLPVVDENYKLVGLITFRDITKLTLKPMANKDKLGRLRVAAAIGVTGDAVDRAEALVNAGVDAVVIDTAHGHTKGVVSVLKEVKSKFPDLEVIVGNIATAEA
;
A
#
# COMPACT_ATOMS: atom_id res chain seq x y z
N GLY A 1 -13.54 14.98 -1.61
CA GLY A 1 -12.23 14.75 -1.93
C GLY A 1 -11.81 14.95 -3.36
N GLY A 2 -10.61 15.46 -3.54
CA GLY A 2 -9.92 15.56 -4.81
C GLY A 2 -8.92 14.42 -4.98
N ILE A 3 -8.00 14.56 -5.94
CA ILE A 3 -6.85 13.68 -6.13
C ILE A 3 -5.56 14.52 -6.01
N GLY A 4 -4.57 14.02 -5.27
CA GLY A 4 -3.26 14.64 -5.19
C GLY A 4 -2.41 14.25 -6.40
N VAL A 5 -1.66 15.23 -6.95
CA VAL A 5 -0.73 15.01 -8.06
C VAL A 5 0.70 15.16 -7.57
N LEU A 6 1.51 14.11 -7.70
CA LEU A 6 2.94 14.14 -7.40
C LEU A 6 3.70 14.78 -8.56
N HIS A 7 4.49 15.82 -8.27
CA HIS A 7 5.28 16.50 -9.30
C HIS A 7 6.41 15.62 -9.84
N LYS A 8 6.90 15.92 -11.05
CA LYS A 8 7.95 15.15 -11.75
C LYS A 8 9.40 15.58 -11.45
N ASN A 9 9.59 16.64 -10.65
CA ASN A 9 10.92 17.18 -10.35
C ASN A 9 11.66 16.31 -9.31
N MET A 10 11.88 15.06 -9.68
CA MET A 10 12.60 14.03 -8.92
C MET A 10 12.91 12.84 -9.85
N THR A 11 13.73 11.89 -9.41
CA THR A 11 14.02 10.69 -10.18
C THR A 11 12.75 9.82 -10.35
N ILE A 12 12.77 8.89 -11.30
CA ILE A 12 11.67 7.94 -11.55
C ILE A 12 11.42 7.10 -10.30
N GLU A 13 12.48 6.60 -9.67
CA GLU A 13 12.45 5.76 -8.47
C GLU A 13 11.87 6.49 -7.27
N GLU A 14 12.28 7.75 -7.07
CA GLU A 14 11.76 8.60 -5.99
C GLU A 14 10.27 8.87 -6.16
N GLN A 15 9.82 9.16 -7.38
CA GLN A 15 8.42 9.41 -7.67
C GLN A 15 7.57 8.14 -7.46
N ALA A 16 8.04 6.99 -7.95
CA ALA A 16 7.40 5.70 -7.72
C ALA A 16 7.33 5.34 -6.23
N LEU A 17 8.40 5.62 -5.46
CA LEU A 17 8.40 5.43 -4.01
C LEU A 17 7.35 6.32 -3.31
N LYS A 18 7.18 7.58 -3.76
CA LYS A 18 6.15 8.47 -3.21
C LYS A 18 4.74 7.98 -3.54
N VAL A 19 4.50 7.45 -4.75
CA VAL A 19 3.22 6.78 -5.09
C VAL A 19 2.95 5.65 -4.11
N ARG A 20 3.91 4.74 -3.90
CA ARG A 20 3.77 3.64 -2.93
C ARG A 20 3.47 4.14 -1.52
N LYS A 21 4.13 5.22 -1.07
CA LYS A 21 3.86 5.84 0.25
C LYS A 21 2.42 6.34 0.35
N VAL A 22 1.88 7.01 -0.68
CA VAL A 22 0.48 7.47 -0.68
C VAL A 22 -0.47 6.28 -0.64
N LYS A 23 -0.24 5.26 -1.45
CA LYS A 23 -1.06 4.04 -1.47
C LYS A 23 -1.08 3.30 -0.13
N ARG A 24 0.02 3.37 0.64
CA ARG A 24 0.12 2.77 1.98
C ARG A 24 -0.46 3.66 3.09
N ALA A 25 -0.55 4.98 2.89
CA ALA A 25 -0.86 5.93 3.96
C ALA A 25 -2.28 5.81 4.55
N GLU A 26 -3.26 5.49 3.72
CA GLU A 26 -4.67 5.29 4.11
C GLU A 26 -5.24 4.09 3.33
N SER A 27 -4.63 2.95 3.51
CA SER A 27 -5.10 1.67 2.99
C SER A 27 -5.97 1.02 4.07
N GLY A 28 -7.16 0.58 3.72
CA GLY A 28 -7.98 -0.23 4.62
C GLY A 28 -7.36 -1.60 4.90
N MET A 29 -6.42 -2.01 4.04
CA MET A 29 -5.61 -3.21 4.17
C MET A 29 -4.17 -2.87 3.79
N ILE A 30 -3.22 -3.22 4.62
CA ILE A 30 -1.80 -3.15 4.31
C ILE A 30 -1.48 -4.32 3.38
N ILE A 31 -1.16 -4.04 2.13
CA ILE A 31 -0.66 -5.03 1.18
C ILE A 31 0.84 -5.18 1.40
N ASP A 32 1.34 -6.41 1.40
CA ASP A 32 2.75 -6.71 1.66
C ASP A 32 3.21 -6.14 3.03
N PRO A 33 2.63 -6.64 4.14
CA PRO A 33 3.01 -6.20 5.47
C PRO A 33 4.45 -6.63 5.81
N VAL A 34 5.10 -5.90 6.72
CA VAL A 34 6.38 -6.34 7.29
C VAL A 34 6.15 -7.65 8.00
N THR A 35 6.95 -8.68 7.67
CA THR A 35 6.92 -10.02 8.26
C THR A 35 8.24 -10.37 8.91
N LEU A 36 8.26 -11.38 9.76
CA LEU A 36 9.45 -12.00 10.28
C LEU A 36 9.36 -13.53 10.12
N PRO A 37 10.50 -14.21 9.93
CA PRO A 37 10.53 -15.67 9.91
C PRO A 37 10.43 -16.23 11.34
N ILE A 38 10.12 -17.52 11.45
CA ILE A 38 9.89 -18.21 12.74
C ILE A 38 11.13 -18.23 13.64
N ASP A 39 12.31 -18.20 13.05
CA ASP A 39 13.61 -18.24 13.74
C ASP A 39 14.12 -16.85 14.18
N ALA A 40 13.34 -15.80 13.89
CA ALA A 40 13.63 -14.45 14.37
C ALA A 40 13.60 -14.36 15.90
N LYS A 41 14.27 -13.34 16.44
CA LYS A 41 14.32 -13.06 17.88
C LYS A 41 13.38 -11.92 18.27
N VAL A 42 13.10 -11.81 19.54
CA VAL A 42 12.36 -10.68 20.15
C VAL A 42 12.99 -9.33 19.78
N MET A 43 14.32 -9.25 19.73
CA MET A 43 15.04 -8.06 19.34
C MET A 43 14.70 -7.63 17.91
N ASP A 44 14.62 -8.57 16.96
CA ASP A 44 14.29 -8.28 15.57
C ASP A 44 12.88 -7.71 15.46
N ALA A 45 11.91 -8.28 16.19
CA ALA A 45 10.56 -7.77 16.23
C ALA A 45 10.50 -6.34 16.82
N LYS A 46 11.17 -6.08 17.93
CA LYS A 46 11.23 -4.74 18.55
C LYS A 46 11.86 -3.70 17.63
N ASN A 47 12.96 -4.06 16.92
CA ASN A 47 13.63 -3.16 15.99
C ASN A 47 12.74 -2.85 14.78
N ASN A 48 12.14 -3.85 14.14
CA ASN A 48 11.22 -3.66 13.02
C ASN A 48 9.98 -2.83 13.42
N MET A 49 9.41 -3.10 14.60
CA MET A 49 8.28 -2.30 15.10
C MET A 49 8.64 -0.83 15.29
N ARG A 50 9.87 -0.54 15.78
CA ARG A 50 10.36 0.84 15.96
C ARG A 50 10.65 1.52 14.62
N GLU A 51 11.38 0.85 13.74
CA GLU A 51 11.78 1.37 12.43
C GLU A 51 10.57 1.72 11.56
N HIS A 52 9.60 0.81 11.50
CA HIS A 52 8.41 0.97 10.66
C HIS A 52 7.23 1.64 11.39
N SER A 53 7.38 1.97 12.69
CA SER A 53 6.32 2.55 13.52
C SER A 53 5.02 1.71 13.53
N ILE A 54 5.19 0.39 13.61
CA ILE A 54 4.10 -0.60 13.60
C ILE A 54 3.97 -1.30 14.95
N GLY A 55 2.77 -1.76 15.29
CA GLY A 55 2.49 -2.38 16.59
C GLY A 55 2.22 -3.89 16.52
N GLY A 56 2.58 -4.55 15.43
CA GLY A 56 2.51 -6.00 15.28
C GLY A 56 2.98 -6.46 13.92
N ILE A 57 3.53 -7.66 13.90
CA ILE A 57 4.22 -8.26 12.78
C ILE A 57 3.73 -9.69 12.61
N PRO A 58 3.17 -10.07 11.45
CA PRO A 58 2.90 -11.45 11.11
C PRO A 58 4.19 -12.26 11.01
N ILE A 59 4.15 -13.50 11.48
CA ILE A 59 5.26 -14.45 11.38
C ILE A 59 4.90 -15.46 10.29
N VAL A 60 5.83 -15.67 9.37
CA VAL A 60 5.63 -16.55 8.23
C VAL A 60 6.71 -17.64 8.16
N ASP A 61 6.41 -18.72 7.46
CA ASP A 61 7.39 -19.75 7.11
C ASP A 61 8.14 -19.42 5.81
N SER A 62 8.98 -20.34 5.34
CA SER A 62 9.76 -20.20 4.10
C SER A 62 8.91 -20.19 2.82
N GLU A 63 7.63 -20.52 2.90
CA GLU A 63 6.67 -20.46 1.78
C GLU A 63 5.70 -19.29 1.88
N ASP A 64 5.98 -18.30 2.76
CA ASP A 64 5.14 -17.14 3.07
C ASP A 64 3.78 -17.49 3.73
N LYS A 65 3.63 -18.71 4.27
CA LYS A 65 2.43 -19.10 5.01
C LYS A 65 2.44 -18.48 6.40
N LEU A 66 1.29 -17.98 6.81
CA LEU A 66 1.12 -17.40 8.13
C LEU A 66 1.17 -18.49 9.20
N ILE A 67 2.09 -18.34 10.17
CA ILE A 67 2.25 -19.27 11.30
C ILE A 67 2.00 -18.61 12.65
N GLY A 68 2.02 -17.29 12.72
CA GLY A 68 1.76 -16.56 13.96
C GLY A 68 1.70 -15.07 13.75
N ILE A 69 1.47 -14.36 14.84
CA ILE A 69 1.57 -12.91 14.92
C ILE A 69 2.19 -12.51 16.25
N VAL A 70 3.08 -11.53 16.23
CA VAL A 70 3.61 -10.89 17.42
C VAL A 70 3.18 -9.43 17.47
N THR A 71 2.78 -8.96 18.64
CA THR A 71 2.26 -7.60 18.85
C THR A 71 2.98 -6.90 20.00
N ASN A 72 2.81 -5.58 20.10
CA ASN A 72 3.30 -4.82 21.26
C ASN A 72 2.78 -5.36 22.60
N ARG A 73 1.63 -6.03 22.62
CA ARG A 73 1.07 -6.64 23.84
C ARG A 73 1.94 -7.81 24.28
N ASP A 74 2.35 -8.65 23.35
CA ASP A 74 3.16 -9.84 23.60
C ASP A 74 4.58 -9.46 24.07
N LEU A 75 5.13 -8.37 23.52
CA LEU A 75 6.49 -7.90 23.81
C LEU A 75 6.57 -6.91 24.99
N ARG A 76 5.43 -6.47 25.54
CA ARG A 76 5.40 -5.38 26.54
C ARG A 76 6.26 -5.65 27.78
N PHE A 77 6.24 -6.87 28.25
CA PHE A 77 6.96 -7.28 29.46
C PHE A 77 8.14 -8.21 29.16
N GLU A 78 8.40 -8.52 27.88
CA GLU A 78 9.51 -9.38 27.49
C GLU A 78 10.84 -8.61 27.55
N LYS A 79 11.74 -9.07 28.43
CA LYS A 79 13.04 -8.47 28.68
C LYS A 79 14.17 -9.22 27.96
N ASN A 80 13.97 -10.49 27.67
CA ASN A 80 14.96 -11.30 26.99
C ASN A 80 14.85 -11.05 25.46
N GLU A 81 15.75 -10.23 24.95
CA GLU A 81 15.76 -9.86 23.54
C GLU A 81 16.28 -10.98 22.62
N ASP A 82 17.03 -11.95 23.16
CA ASP A 82 17.52 -13.11 22.44
C ASP A 82 16.51 -14.26 22.37
N ARG A 83 15.37 -14.14 23.05
CA ARG A 83 14.32 -15.16 23.06
C ARG A 83 13.77 -15.39 21.65
N PRO A 84 13.60 -16.65 21.19
CA PRO A 84 12.96 -16.96 19.91
C PRO A 84 11.54 -16.37 19.83
N ILE A 85 11.19 -15.80 18.68
CA ILE A 85 9.87 -15.20 18.47
C ILE A 85 8.74 -16.24 18.57
N SER A 86 9.02 -17.48 18.20
CA SER A 86 8.10 -18.63 18.30
C SER A 86 7.58 -18.91 19.71
N GLU A 87 8.32 -18.50 20.74
CA GLU A 87 7.92 -18.70 22.13
C GLU A 87 7.04 -17.58 22.70
N VAL A 88 6.95 -16.44 21.99
CA VAL A 88 6.22 -15.26 22.44
C VAL A 88 5.08 -14.85 21.50
N MET A 89 5.10 -15.34 20.25
CA MET A 89 4.03 -15.05 19.28
C MET A 89 2.74 -15.75 19.65
N THR A 90 1.62 -15.21 19.17
CA THR A 90 0.34 -15.92 19.14
C THR A 90 0.32 -16.79 17.89
N SER A 91 0.23 -18.11 18.07
CA SER A 91 0.17 -19.12 16.99
C SER A 91 -1.11 -19.96 17.04
N GLU A 92 -1.70 -20.12 18.22
CA GLU A 92 -2.94 -20.86 18.39
C GLU A 92 -4.17 -19.95 18.19
N ASN A 93 -5.22 -20.51 17.59
CA ASN A 93 -6.48 -19.80 17.34
C ASN A 93 -6.30 -18.46 16.61
N LEU A 94 -5.39 -18.43 15.63
CA LEU A 94 -5.20 -17.24 14.80
C LEU A 94 -6.50 -16.89 14.06
N VAL A 95 -6.99 -15.68 14.28
CA VAL A 95 -8.11 -15.14 13.55
C VAL A 95 -7.58 -14.56 12.24
N THR A 96 -8.03 -15.09 11.11
CA THR A 96 -7.63 -14.66 9.76
C THR A 96 -8.86 -14.47 8.88
N VAL A 97 -8.69 -13.77 7.76
CA VAL A 97 -9.73 -13.60 6.73
C VAL A 97 -9.17 -13.79 5.34
N GLY A 98 -10.03 -14.04 4.37
CA GLY A 98 -9.65 -14.12 2.96
C GLY A 98 -9.51 -12.75 2.28
N ALA A 99 -8.82 -12.71 1.14
CA ALA A 99 -8.53 -11.49 0.39
C ALA A 99 -9.78 -10.69 -0.08
N GLY A 100 -10.97 -11.33 -0.10
CA GLY A 100 -12.23 -10.69 -0.50
C GLY A 100 -13.03 -10.08 0.64
N THR A 101 -12.57 -10.16 1.88
CA THR A 101 -13.28 -9.66 3.06
C THR A 101 -13.42 -8.15 3.00
N SER A 102 -14.63 -7.64 3.18
CA SER A 102 -14.89 -6.21 3.27
C SER A 102 -14.36 -5.63 4.59
N LEU A 103 -14.10 -4.32 4.60
CA LEU A 103 -13.63 -3.66 5.82
C LEU A 103 -14.68 -3.62 6.94
N GLN A 104 -15.97 -3.61 6.59
CA GLN A 104 -17.07 -3.72 7.55
C GLN A 104 -17.08 -5.09 8.23
N GLU A 105 -16.93 -6.17 7.47
CA GLU A 105 -16.80 -7.52 8.03
C GLU A 105 -15.55 -7.64 8.91
N ALA A 106 -14.42 -7.09 8.44
CA ALA A 106 -13.17 -7.07 9.21
C ALA A 106 -13.32 -6.32 10.55
N GLU A 107 -14.06 -5.20 10.58
CA GLU A 107 -14.34 -4.44 11.80
C GLU A 107 -15.12 -5.29 12.82
N VAL A 108 -16.15 -5.98 12.37
CA VAL A 108 -16.95 -6.88 13.24
C VAL A 108 -16.09 -8.01 13.79
N ILE A 109 -15.20 -8.60 12.96
CA ILE A 109 -14.31 -9.69 13.38
C ILE A 109 -13.30 -9.17 14.42
N LEU A 110 -12.67 -8.02 14.16
CA LEU A 110 -11.73 -7.39 15.11
C LEU A 110 -12.40 -7.13 16.47
N GLN A 111 -13.63 -6.59 16.44
CA GLN A 111 -14.40 -6.27 17.65
C GLN A 111 -14.78 -7.53 18.43
N ASN A 112 -15.34 -8.54 17.77
CA ASN A 112 -15.80 -9.76 18.41
C ASN A 112 -14.66 -10.56 19.06
N ASN A 113 -13.50 -10.55 18.41
CA ASN A 113 -12.30 -11.25 18.89
C ASN A 113 -11.41 -10.38 19.78
N LYS A 114 -11.74 -9.09 19.98
CA LYS A 114 -10.96 -8.12 20.80
C LYS A 114 -9.50 -8.04 20.35
N ILE A 115 -9.26 -8.09 19.04
CA ILE A 115 -7.95 -7.97 18.41
C ILE A 115 -7.85 -6.66 17.62
N GLU A 116 -6.64 -6.18 17.41
CA GLU A 116 -6.37 -4.93 16.67
C GLU A 116 -5.79 -5.18 15.27
N LYS A 117 -5.44 -6.42 14.97
CA LYS A 117 -4.77 -6.82 13.73
C LYS A 117 -5.38 -8.11 13.22
N LEU A 118 -5.69 -8.12 11.94
CA LEU A 118 -6.38 -9.21 11.28
C LEU A 118 -5.57 -9.57 10.01
N PRO A 119 -4.76 -10.64 10.05
CA PRO A 119 -4.06 -11.13 8.87
C PRO A 119 -5.05 -11.57 7.79
N VAL A 120 -4.72 -11.23 6.55
CA VAL A 120 -5.45 -11.64 5.36
C VAL A 120 -4.62 -12.69 4.64
N VAL A 121 -5.22 -13.84 4.37
CA VAL A 121 -4.56 -14.99 3.74
C VAL A 121 -5.28 -15.40 2.46
N ASP A 122 -4.56 -16.06 1.56
CA ASP A 122 -5.12 -16.71 0.39
C ASP A 122 -5.61 -18.14 0.69
N GLU A 123 -6.05 -18.86 -0.34
CA GLU A 123 -6.54 -20.25 -0.24
C GLU A 123 -5.45 -21.24 0.21
N ASN A 124 -4.18 -20.91 0.05
CA ASN A 124 -3.03 -21.69 0.48
C ASN A 124 -2.48 -21.26 1.86
N TYR A 125 -3.22 -20.40 2.56
CA TYR A 125 -2.83 -19.80 3.84
C TYR A 125 -1.57 -18.91 3.76
N LYS A 126 -1.22 -18.41 2.57
CA LYS A 126 -0.17 -17.41 2.38
C LYS A 126 -0.66 -16.04 2.80
N LEU A 127 0.20 -15.30 3.47
CA LEU A 127 -0.10 -13.94 3.89
C LEU A 127 -0.15 -13.00 2.69
N VAL A 128 -1.30 -12.39 2.43
CA VAL A 128 -1.50 -11.42 1.33
C VAL A 128 -1.76 -10.00 1.83
N GLY A 129 -2.01 -9.84 3.13
CA GLY A 129 -2.25 -8.52 3.71
C GLY A 129 -2.47 -8.52 5.21
N LEU A 130 -2.63 -7.33 5.76
CA LEU A 130 -2.94 -7.11 7.17
C LEU A 130 -3.94 -5.96 7.30
N ILE A 131 -5.08 -6.21 7.93
CA ILE A 131 -6.04 -5.18 8.30
C ILE A 131 -5.83 -4.81 9.76
N THR A 132 -5.77 -3.50 10.07
CA THR A 132 -5.65 -3.05 11.45
C THR A 132 -6.84 -2.20 11.86
N PHE A 133 -7.19 -2.21 13.14
CA PHE A 133 -8.23 -1.33 13.71
C PHE A 133 -7.95 0.14 13.40
N ARG A 134 -6.67 0.56 13.44
CA ARG A 134 -6.27 1.93 13.13
C ARG A 134 -6.62 2.32 11.69
N ASP A 135 -6.48 1.40 10.74
CA ASP A 135 -6.77 1.67 9.33
C ASP A 135 -8.27 1.79 9.08
N ILE A 136 -9.09 0.96 9.73
CA ILE A 136 -10.55 1.07 9.71
C ILE A 136 -11.01 2.40 10.31
N THR A 137 -10.47 2.78 11.48
CA THR A 137 -10.81 4.06 12.14
C THR A 137 -10.48 5.27 11.27
N LYS A 138 -9.33 5.26 10.58
CA LYS A 138 -8.96 6.33 9.64
C LYS A 138 -9.94 6.45 8.48
N LEU A 139 -10.48 5.34 7.99
CA LEU A 139 -11.48 5.35 6.92
C LEU A 139 -12.76 6.07 7.35
N THR A 140 -13.20 5.84 8.59
CA THR A 140 -14.39 6.48 9.17
C THR A 140 -14.19 7.98 9.40
N LEU A 141 -12.97 8.40 9.77
CA LEU A 141 -12.65 9.82 10.02
C LEU A 141 -12.60 10.67 8.74
N LYS A 142 -12.40 10.07 7.56
CA LYS A 142 -12.30 10.78 6.27
C LYS A 142 -13.22 10.18 5.20
N PRO A 143 -14.55 10.25 5.37
CA PRO A 143 -15.50 9.60 4.47
C PRO A 143 -15.46 10.17 3.04
N MET A 144 -15.05 11.45 2.88
CA MET A 144 -14.96 12.14 1.59
C MET A 144 -13.61 11.96 0.87
N ALA A 145 -12.69 11.16 1.41
CA ALA A 145 -11.43 10.89 0.74
C ALA A 145 -11.66 10.08 -0.54
N ASN A 146 -10.96 10.47 -1.62
CA ASN A 146 -11.05 9.77 -2.90
C ASN A 146 -10.24 8.48 -2.85
N LYS A 147 -10.91 7.34 -2.77
CA LYS A 147 -10.30 6.02 -2.55
C LYS A 147 -10.59 5.07 -3.72
N ASP A 148 -9.69 4.13 -3.92
CA ASP A 148 -9.88 3.01 -4.83
C ASP A 148 -10.75 1.89 -4.19
N LYS A 149 -10.99 0.82 -4.94
CA LYS A 149 -11.80 -0.33 -4.48
C LYS A 149 -11.20 -1.06 -3.26
N LEU A 150 -9.92 -0.88 -3.00
CA LEU A 150 -9.22 -1.45 -1.84
C LEU A 150 -9.13 -0.49 -0.65
N GLY A 151 -9.84 0.65 -0.71
CA GLY A 151 -9.85 1.68 0.33
C GLY A 151 -8.57 2.53 0.40
N ARG A 152 -7.66 2.42 -0.58
CA ARG A 152 -6.42 3.20 -0.64
C ARG A 152 -6.68 4.56 -1.29
N LEU A 153 -6.00 5.60 -0.83
CA LEU A 153 -6.06 6.91 -1.48
C LEU A 153 -5.71 6.81 -2.97
N ARG A 154 -6.50 7.47 -3.81
CA ARG A 154 -6.14 7.67 -5.21
C ARG A 154 -5.07 8.74 -5.32
N VAL A 155 -4.09 8.50 -6.20
CA VAL A 155 -2.95 9.38 -6.44
C VAL A 155 -2.68 9.47 -7.93
N ALA A 156 -2.44 10.69 -8.40
CA ALA A 156 -1.92 10.95 -9.72
C ALA A 156 -0.44 11.34 -9.65
N ALA A 157 0.27 11.23 -10.77
CA ALA A 157 1.65 11.65 -10.86
C ALA A 157 1.93 12.34 -12.20
N ALA A 158 2.66 13.45 -12.16
CA ALA A 158 3.00 14.20 -13.35
C ALA A 158 4.14 13.53 -14.13
N ILE A 159 4.02 13.50 -15.45
CA ILE A 159 5.06 13.13 -16.40
C ILE A 159 5.27 14.27 -17.39
N GLY A 160 6.41 14.26 -18.09
CA GLY A 160 6.71 15.23 -19.14
C GLY A 160 6.47 14.66 -20.54
N VAL A 161 7.09 15.34 -21.51
CA VAL A 161 7.18 14.88 -22.92
C VAL A 161 8.63 14.59 -23.31
N THR A 162 9.49 14.36 -22.32
CA THR A 162 10.89 13.98 -22.47
C THR A 162 11.03 12.50 -22.78
N GLY A 163 12.19 12.08 -23.25
CA GLY A 163 12.44 10.68 -23.68
C GLY A 163 12.22 9.63 -22.58
N ASP A 164 12.18 10.03 -21.31
CA ASP A 164 11.92 9.15 -20.16
C ASP A 164 10.42 9.01 -19.78
N ALA A 165 9.51 9.65 -20.53
CA ALA A 165 8.10 9.75 -20.17
C ALA A 165 7.41 8.37 -20.05
N VAL A 166 7.68 7.46 -20.97
CA VAL A 166 7.07 6.12 -20.98
C VAL A 166 7.66 5.23 -19.88
N ASP A 167 8.98 5.29 -19.66
CA ASP A 167 9.64 4.53 -18.58
C ASP A 167 9.17 5.02 -17.20
N ARG A 168 8.99 6.32 -17.07
CA ARG A 168 8.41 6.94 -15.87
C ARG A 168 6.97 6.49 -15.65
N ALA A 169 6.14 6.50 -16.70
CA ALA A 169 4.76 6.00 -16.62
C ALA A 169 4.74 4.52 -16.18
N GLU A 170 5.62 3.68 -16.72
CA GLU A 170 5.73 2.27 -16.34
C GLU A 170 6.08 2.09 -14.85
N ALA A 171 7.08 2.79 -14.36
CA ALA A 171 7.47 2.74 -12.95
C ALA A 171 6.34 3.21 -12.01
N LEU A 172 5.57 4.23 -12.45
CA LEU A 172 4.42 4.74 -11.71
C LEU A 172 3.25 3.73 -11.70
N VAL A 173 2.96 3.08 -12.84
CA VAL A 173 1.95 2.00 -12.93
C VAL A 173 2.33 0.84 -12.02
N ASN A 174 3.58 0.40 -12.05
CA ASN A 174 4.10 -0.65 -11.16
C ASN A 174 4.05 -0.25 -9.67
N ALA A 175 4.06 1.04 -9.38
CA ALA A 175 3.88 1.58 -8.02
C ALA A 175 2.40 1.71 -7.61
N GLY A 176 1.46 1.50 -8.54
CA GLY A 176 0.01 1.54 -8.30
C GLY A 176 -0.61 2.93 -8.44
N VAL A 177 -0.06 3.80 -9.31
CA VAL A 177 -0.66 5.11 -9.62
C VAL A 177 -2.06 4.94 -10.23
N ASP A 178 -3.00 5.80 -9.90
CA ASP A 178 -4.37 5.75 -10.45
C ASP A 178 -4.50 6.56 -11.74
N ALA A 179 -3.70 7.62 -11.89
CA ALA A 179 -3.69 8.43 -13.11
C ALA A 179 -2.31 9.05 -13.32
N VAL A 180 -1.95 9.32 -14.56
CA VAL A 180 -0.81 10.17 -14.89
C VAL A 180 -1.26 11.49 -15.49
N VAL A 181 -0.48 12.54 -15.26
CA VAL A 181 -0.74 13.89 -15.78
C VAL A 181 0.40 14.26 -16.71
N ILE A 182 0.13 14.39 -18.01
CA ILE A 182 1.09 14.95 -18.97
C ILE A 182 1.02 16.47 -18.79
N ASP A 183 1.96 17.00 -17.98
CA ASP A 183 1.97 18.40 -17.58
C ASP A 183 2.97 19.20 -18.41
N THR A 184 2.44 20.10 -19.25
CA THR A 184 3.20 20.97 -20.15
C THR A 184 2.58 22.35 -20.23
N ALA A 185 3.38 23.35 -20.68
CA ALA A 185 2.88 24.73 -20.89
C ALA A 185 1.81 24.77 -21.99
N HIS A 186 1.88 23.87 -22.99
CA HIS A 186 0.95 23.80 -24.12
C HIS A 186 0.56 22.34 -24.38
N GLY A 187 -0.60 21.94 -23.89
CA GLY A 187 -1.09 20.55 -23.97
C GLY A 187 -1.41 20.10 -25.42
N HIS A 188 -1.73 21.03 -26.32
CA HIS A 188 -2.02 20.71 -27.72
C HIS A 188 -0.77 20.81 -28.61
N THR A 189 0.28 20.05 -28.27
CA THR A 189 1.50 19.93 -29.10
C THR A 189 1.68 18.53 -29.63
N LYS A 190 2.43 18.39 -30.74
CA LYS A 190 2.74 17.06 -31.32
C LYS A 190 3.43 16.14 -30.33
N GLY A 191 4.34 16.67 -29.50
CA GLY A 191 5.04 15.89 -28.48
C GLY A 191 4.08 15.34 -27.41
N VAL A 192 3.12 16.12 -26.97
CA VAL A 192 2.09 15.69 -26.01
C VAL A 192 1.23 14.57 -26.61
N VAL A 193 0.76 14.74 -27.88
CA VAL A 193 -0.04 13.73 -28.57
C VAL A 193 0.74 12.45 -28.79
N SER A 194 2.05 12.52 -29.11
CA SER A 194 2.91 11.34 -29.24
C SER A 194 3.00 10.56 -27.93
N VAL A 195 3.39 11.22 -26.85
CA VAL A 195 3.51 10.59 -25.51
C VAL A 195 2.18 10.02 -25.05
N LEU A 196 1.06 10.75 -25.26
CA LEU A 196 -0.27 10.23 -24.92
C LEU A 196 -0.58 8.93 -25.65
N LYS A 197 -0.31 8.86 -26.95
CA LYS A 197 -0.51 7.63 -27.75
C LYS A 197 0.37 6.48 -27.29
N GLU A 198 1.64 6.74 -26.99
CA GLU A 198 2.58 5.74 -26.51
C GLU A 198 2.18 5.19 -25.14
N VAL A 199 1.83 6.07 -24.20
CA VAL A 199 1.38 5.68 -22.86
C VAL A 199 0.07 4.88 -22.94
N LYS A 200 -0.93 5.34 -23.72
CA LYS A 200 -2.20 4.62 -23.86
C LYS A 200 -2.06 3.31 -24.63
N SER A 201 -1.11 3.20 -25.57
CA SER A 201 -0.80 1.94 -26.24
C SER A 201 -0.21 0.90 -25.30
N LYS A 202 0.69 1.33 -24.40
CA LYS A 202 1.36 0.44 -23.43
C LYS A 202 0.48 0.13 -22.22
N PHE A 203 -0.34 1.09 -21.79
CA PHE A 203 -1.21 1.01 -20.61
C PHE A 203 -2.64 1.46 -20.95
N PRO A 204 -3.44 0.63 -21.64
CA PRO A 204 -4.77 1.02 -22.13
C PRO A 204 -5.72 1.47 -21.02
N ASP A 205 -5.66 0.84 -19.85
CA ASP A 205 -6.54 1.10 -18.69
C ASP A 205 -6.09 2.25 -17.81
N LEU A 206 -4.86 2.81 -18.04
CA LEU A 206 -4.35 3.91 -17.24
C LEU A 206 -5.09 5.21 -17.59
N GLU A 207 -5.63 5.87 -16.57
CA GLU A 207 -6.21 7.21 -16.75
C GLU A 207 -5.09 8.24 -17.03
N VAL A 208 -5.30 9.05 -18.09
CA VAL A 208 -4.31 10.07 -18.49
C VAL A 208 -5.00 11.43 -18.58
N ILE A 209 -4.47 12.39 -17.84
CA ILE A 209 -4.88 13.78 -17.86
C ILE A 209 -3.82 14.55 -18.67
N VAL A 210 -4.26 15.41 -19.57
CA VAL A 210 -3.36 16.23 -20.40
C VAL A 210 -3.60 17.70 -20.14
N GLY A 211 -2.57 18.50 -20.00
CA GLY A 211 -2.64 19.95 -19.82
C GLY A 211 -1.31 20.65 -20.07
N ASN A 212 -1.34 22.00 -20.17
CA ASN A 212 -2.51 22.89 -20.02
C ASN A 212 -3.28 23.04 -21.34
N ILE A 213 -4.59 23.03 -21.26
CA ILE A 213 -5.49 23.23 -22.40
C ILE A 213 -6.04 24.65 -22.31
N ALA A 214 -5.92 25.43 -23.39
CA ALA A 214 -6.34 26.84 -23.45
C ALA A 214 -7.59 27.07 -24.31
N THR A 215 -7.90 26.15 -25.26
CA THR A 215 -9.03 26.28 -26.18
C THR A 215 -9.88 25.03 -26.21
N ALA A 216 -11.11 25.15 -26.69
CA ALA A 216 -12.03 24.01 -26.77
C ALA A 216 -11.65 23.01 -27.88
N GLU A 217 -10.86 23.41 -28.85
CA GLU A 217 -10.39 22.55 -29.96
C GLU A 217 -9.19 21.67 -29.56
N ALA A 218 -8.52 21.99 -28.44
CA ALA A 218 -7.38 21.23 -27.92
C ALA A 218 -7.82 20.02 -27.06
#